data_2cff3ca6361a861e6eae23abf197ee5b
#
_entry.id   2cff3ca6361a861e6eae23abf197ee5b
#
_cell.length_a   1.000
_cell.length_b   1.000
_cell.length_c   1.000
_cell.angle_alpha   90.00
_cell.angle_beta   90.00
_cell.angle_gamma   90.00
#
_symmetry.space_group_name_H-M   'P 1'
#
loop_
_entity.id
_entity.type
_entity.pdbx_description
1 polymer ?
#
loop_
_entity_poly.entity_id
_entity_poly.type
_entity_poly.pdbx_seq_one_letter_code
_entity_poly.pdbx_strand_id
1 'polypeptide(L)'
;MVCNRIFSLVLFFGLFTPVLFGQVGQDRYLVYFSDKENTPFSLDAPEVYLSQRAIDRRNNQNILIDLRDLPVDPAYIQQVRDLGDVLIVYQLKWFNAILIETTDQNVLDGLDGLGIVEAVEGSPVLTGDDPVEYDSSHPAQSKSNADYGAALNQIEMLNGLQLHEDGFRGAGKWIGVFDGGFGNSMSASVLDPLFASDRVLGMVDFVHGGDFVFGYSTHGSAVLSTMAADQPQLMIGTAPDASYFLCITEDVSIERRIEEANWVAAAAYADSMGIDIINTSLGYTAFDSISENYSYADMDGNTTLITRGSDVAASRGILIVTSAGNQGNSPWYYISAPADSDSVLAVGAVNAFGNVVSFSSRGPSFDGRVKPNVMAQGAATAITNLGDSITFSNGTSFSGPVLCGMAASLWQAFPTATAWEVHQAIEQSAHVFSNPNDSLGYGIPDFEIARDILATSVSTTNQYARINLTIYPNPASDEVRMLLPQTFSGPATLSLVDVAGRVVYQQNIQIGVADENLILTRALQRSEPGLYVVQIQSAQGEMLTGKVLWL
;
A
#
# COMPACT_ATOMS: atom_id res chain seq x y z
N MET A 1 15.14 -36.98 1.08
CA MET A 1 14.39 -36.97 -0.18
C MET A 1 13.27 -35.97 0.01
N VAL A 2 13.52 -34.73 -0.28
CA VAL A 2 12.53 -33.64 -0.20
C VAL A 2 12.20 -33.25 -1.63
N CYS A 3 10.93 -33.40 -2.00
CA CYS A 3 10.42 -33.18 -3.34
C CYS A 3 10.23 -31.67 -3.56
N ASN A 4 11.18 -31.02 -4.23
CA ASN A 4 11.03 -29.67 -4.76
C ASN A 4 9.94 -29.67 -5.85
N ARG A 5 8.77 -29.17 -5.54
CA ARG A 5 7.82 -28.73 -6.55
C ARG A 5 8.02 -27.21 -6.74
N ILE A 6 8.89 -26.89 -7.68
CA ILE A 6 8.97 -25.56 -8.26
C ILE A 6 7.71 -25.37 -9.10
N PHE A 7 6.82 -24.50 -8.66
CA PHE A 7 5.72 -24.01 -9.47
C PHE A 7 6.30 -23.02 -10.48
N SER A 8 6.44 -23.47 -11.72
CA SER A 8 6.73 -22.57 -12.84
C SER A 8 5.45 -21.78 -13.14
N LEU A 9 5.37 -20.57 -12.60
CA LEU A 9 4.47 -19.56 -13.12
C LEU A 9 5.03 -19.16 -14.49
N VAL A 10 4.37 -19.50 -15.56
CA VAL A 10 4.75 -19.07 -16.91
C VAL A 10 4.31 -17.62 -17.06
N LEU A 11 5.12 -16.72 -16.51
CA LEU A 11 5.14 -15.34 -16.95
C LEU A 11 5.79 -15.33 -18.33
N PHE A 12 5.07 -14.88 -19.34
CA PHE A 12 5.64 -14.59 -20.64
C PHE A 12 6.61 -13.42 -20.51
N PHE A 13 7.83 -13.71 -20.04
CA PHE A 13 8.96 -12.83 -20.23
C PHE A 13 9.52 -13.11 -21.64
N GLY A 14 9.35 -12.15 -22.53
CA GLY A 14 10.09 -12.15 -23.78
C GLY A 14 11.59 -12.24 -23.48
N LEU A 15 12.30 -13.08 -24.18
CA LEU A 15 13.76 -13.22 -24.14
C LEU A 15 14.42 -11.84 -24.34
N PHE A 16 14.91 -11.24 -23.27
CA PHE A 16 15.71 -10.03 -23.33
C PHE A 16 17.15 -10.41 -23.72
N THR A 17 17.55 -10.02 -24.92
CA THR A 17 18.98 -9.84 -25.22
C THR A 17 19.40 -8.47 -24.69
N PRO A 18 20.47 -8.34 -23.90
CA PRO A 18 20.96 -7.04 -23.50
C PRO A 18 21.56 -6.33 -24.72
N VAL A 19 20.83 -5.37 -25.25
CA VAL A 19 21.39 -4.40 -26.21
C VAL A 19 21.85 -3.20 -25.37
N LEU A 20 23.16 -3.02 -25.26
CA LEU A 20 23.74 -1.79 -24.75
C LEU A 20 23.40 -0.68 -25.76
N PHE A 21 22.38 0.10 -25.50
CA PHE A 21 22.16 1.38 -26.15
C PHE A 21 22.64 2.49 -25.20
N GLY A 22 23.47 3.40 -25.77
CA GLY A 22 23.77 4.66 -25.12
C GLY A 22 22.46 5.40 -24.84
N GLN A 23 22.36 5.98 -23.65
CA GLN A 23 21.21 6.77 -23.21
C GLN A 23 20.93 7.93 -24.17
N VAL A 24 20.01 7.71 -25.09
CA VAL A 24 19.18 8.77 -25.66
C VAL A 24 17.91 8.71 -24.84
N GLY A 25 17.57 9.78 -24.12
CA GLY A 25 16.34 9.84 -23.35
C GLY A 25 15.15 9.50 -24.24
N GLN A 26 14.51 8.36 -23.97
CA GLN A 26 13.36 7.93 -24.74
C GLN A 26 12.10 8.48 -24.06
N ASP A 27 11.18 9.03 -24.85
CA ASP A 27 9.91 9.52 -24.32
C ASP A 27 9.05 8.36 -23.85
N ARG A 28 8.47 8.49 -22.65
CA ARG A 28 7.58 7.50 -22.04
C ARG A 28 6.15 8.01 -22.04
N TYR A 29 5.22 7.10 -22.32
CA TYR A 29 3.80 7.42 -22.41
C TYR A 29 2.95 6.37 -21.70
N LEU A 30 1.95 6.83 -20.93
CA LEU A 30 0.88 5.98 -20.42
C LEU A 30 -0.24 5.94 -21.45
N VAL A 31 -0.58 4.74 -21.90
CA VAL A 31 -1.67 4.49 -22.85
C VAL A 31 -2.78 3.78 -22.11
N TYR A 32 -3.91 4.45 -21.92
CA TYR A 32 -5.10 3.93 -21.27
C TYR A 32 -6.05 3.30 -22.29
N PHE A 33 -6.62 2.15 -21.95
CA PHE A 33 -7.58 1.44 -22.80
C PHE A 33 -9.00 1.59 -22.28
N SER A 34 -9.97 1.61 -23.22
CA SER A 34 -11.38 1.85 -22.94
C SER A 34 -12.04 0.79 -22.07
N ASP A 35 -11.63 -0.49 -22.21
CA ASP A 35 -12.28 -1.62 -21.54
C ASP A 35 -11.35 -2.84 -21.42
N LYS A 36 -11.88 -3.93 -20.84
CA LYS A 36 -11.29 -5.28 -20.78
C LYS A 36 -12.25 -6.35 -21.28
N GLU A 37 -13.20 -5.99 -22.16
CA GLU A 37 -14.32 -6.88 -22.50
C GLU A 37 -13.88 -8.15 -23.22
N ASN A 38 -12.83 -8.08 -24.03
CA ASN A 38 -12.34 -9.21 -24.81
C ASN A 38 -11.10 -9.90 -24.21
N THR A 39 -10.74 -9.58 -22.98
CA THR A 39 -9.60 -10.21 -22.31
C THR A 39 -9.79 -11.72 -22.22
N PRO A 40 -8.73 -12.52 -22.46
CA PRO A 40 -8.79 -13.98 -22.27
C PRO A 40 -8.82 -14.41 -20.80
N PHE A 41 -8.70 -13.48 -19.87
CA PHE A 41 -8.69 -13.73 -18.43
C PHE A 41 -10.11 -13.70 -17.85
N SER A 42 -10.38 -14.54 -16.83
CA SER A 42 -11.69 -14.65 -16.17
C SER A 42 -11.58 -14.37 -14.68
N LEU A 43 -12.61 -13.76 -14.11
CA LEU A 43 -12.75 -13.60 -12.66
C LEU A 43 -12.93 -14.94 -11.94
N ASP A 44 -13.43 -15.97 -12.65
CA ASP A 44 -13.63 -17.32 -12.10
C ASP A 44 -12.35 -18.15 -12.04
N ALA A 45 -11.24 -17.66 -12.63
CA ALA A 45 -9.95 -18.34 -12.67
C ALA A 45 -8.80 -17.40 -12.23
N PRO A 46 -8.86 -16.82 -11.00
CA PRO A 46 -7.90 -15.83 -10.55
C PRO A 46 -6.48 -16.38 -10.38
N GLU A 47 -6.31 -17.68 -10.21
CA GLU A 47 -5.02 -18.36 -10.10
C GLU A 47 -4.13 -18.20 -11.34
N VAL A 48 -4.69 -17.74 -12.47
CA VAL A 48 -3.95 -17.45 -13.71
C VAL A 48 -3.13 -16.15 -13.58
N TYR A 49 -3.56 -15.21 -12.75
CA TYR A 49 -2.93 -13.88 -12.62
C TYR A 49 -2.69 -13.41 -11.17
N LEU A 50 -3.15 -14.18 -10.18
CA LEU A 50 -2.87 -13.97 -8.75
C LEU A 50 -2.24 -15.24 -8.16
N SER A 51 -1.27 -15.05 -7.27
CA SER A 51 -0.72 -16.17 -6.49
C SER A 51 -1.78 -16.70 -5.51
N GLN A 52 -1.62 -17.94 -5.05
CA GLN A 52 -2.51 -18.50 -4.03
C GLN A 52 -2.51 -17.64 -2.75
N ARG A 53 -1.35 -17.09 -2.36
CA ARG A 53 -1.26 -16.19 -1.21
C ARG A 53 -2.08 -14.90 -1.40
N ALA A 54 -2.10 -14.33 -2.62
CA ALA A 54 -2.93 -13.18 -2.93
C ALA A 54 -4.42 -13.51 -2.82
N ILE A 55 -4.83 -14.66 -3.32
CA ILE A 55 -6.20 -15.17 -3.23
C ILE A 55 -6.56 -15.41 -1.76
N ASP A 56 -5.69 -16.04 -0.98
CA ASP A 56 -5.91 -16.30 0.45
C ASP A 56 -6.01 -15.00 1.24
N ARG A 57 -5.17 -13.99 0.95
CA ARG A 57 -5.28 -12.66 1.56
C ARG A 57 -6.64 -12.02 1.30
N ARG A 58 -7.13 -12.06 0.03
CA ARG A 58 -8.45 -11.55 -0.33
C ARG A 58 -9.57 -12.27 0.43
N ASN A 59 -9.52 -13.61 0.45
CA ASN A 59 -10.49 -14.43 1.15
C ASN A 59 -10.51 -14.14 2.65
N ASN A 60 -9.34 -14.05 3.29
CA ASN A 60 -9.21 -13.77 4.72
C ASN A 60 -9.75 -12.39 5.12
N GLN A 61 -9.72 -11.43 4.19
CA GLN A 61 -10.20 -10.07 4.39
C GLN A 61 -11.58 -9.82 3.75
N ASN A 62 -12.24 -10.85 3.20
CA ASN A 62 -13.53 -10.77 2.50
C ASN A 62 -13.52 -9.76 1.33
N ILE A 63 -12.43 -9.72 0.56
CA ILE A 63 -12.26 -8.85 -0.60
C ILE A 63 -12.56 -9.64 -1.85
N LEU A 64 -13.52 -9.18 -2.65
CA LEU A 64 -13.87 -9.79 -3.92
C LEU A 64 -12.81 -9.48 -4.99
N ILE A 65 -12.59 -10.45 -5.88
CA ILE A 65 -11.84 -10.24 -7.10
C ILE A 65 -12.76 -9.55 -8.10
N ASP A 66 -12.29 -8.46 -8.71
CA ASP A 66 -13.07 -7.63 -9.62
C ASP A 66 -12.34 -7.36 -10.96
N LEU A 67 -12.96 -6.59 -11.86
CA LEU A 67 -12.40 -6.28 -13.18
C LEU A 67 -11.03 -5.59 -13.15
N ARG A 68 -10.70 -4.88 -12.07
CA ARG A 68 -9.38 -4.24 -11.93
C ARG A 68 -8.26 -5.26 -11.75
N ASP A 69 -8.59 -6.46 -11.22
CA ASP A 69 -7.61 -7.53 -11.01
C ASP A 69 -7.19 -8.20 -12.32
N LEU A 70 -8.04 -8.16 -13.34
CA LEU A 70 -7.72 -8.74 -14.64
C LEU A 70 -6.53 -8.02 -15.29
N PRO A 71 -5.59 -8.74 -15.90
CA PRO A 71 -4.55 -8.14 -16.74
C PRO A 71 -5.14 -7.30 -17.87
N VAL A 72 -4.34 -6.41 -18.43
CA VAL A 72 -4.68 -5.69 -19.68
C VAL A 72 -4.83 -6.71 -20.80
N ASP A 73 -5.78 -6.47 -21.72
CA ASP A 73 -6.01 -7.36 -22.85
C ASP A 73 -4.74 -7.48 -23.72
N PRO A 74 -4.18 -8.69 -23.89
CA PRO A 74 -3.00 -8.91 -24.73
C PRO A 74 -3.20 -8.51 -26.20
N ALA A 75 -4.43 -8.57 -26.70
CA ALA A 75 -4.74 -8.14 -28.05
C ALA A 75 -4.66 -6.62 -28.22
N TYR A 76 -4.98 -5.86 -27.17
CA TYR A 76 -4.81 -4.40 -27.17
C TYR A 76 -3.32 -4.02 -27.16
N ILE A 77 -2.53 -4.69 -26.32
CA ILE A 77 -1.08 -4.52 -26.30
C ILE A 77 -0.46 -4.84 -27.66
N GLN A 78 -0.94 -5.90 -28.34
CA GLN A 78 -0.44 -6.28 -29.66
C GLN A 78 -0.78 -5.21 -30.71
N GLN A 79 -1.97 -4.62 -30.68
CA GLN A 79 -2.32 -3.52 -31.59
C GLN A 79 -1.39 -2.30 -31.43
N VAL A 80 -0.99 -1.98 -30.20
CA VAL A 80 0.01 -0.91 -29.98
C VAL A 80 1.37 -1.30 -30.54
N ARG A 81 1.83 -2.54 -30.36
CA ARG A 81 3.09 -3.03 -30.95
C ARG A 81 3.10 -2.99 -32.47
N ASP A 82 1.96 -3.23 -33.11
CA ASP A 82 1.83 -3.27 -34.57
C ASP A 82 1.90 -1.86 -35.21
N LEU A 83 1.87 -0.78 -34.40
CA LEU A 83 2.02 0.60 -34.91
C LEU A 83 3.44 0.93 -35.35
N GLY A 84 4.48 0.35 -34.75
CA GLY A 84 5.88 0.68 -35.07
C GLY A 84 6.89 0.27 -34.00
N ASP A 85 7.97 1.03 -33.92
CA ASP A 85 9.04 0.77 -32.94
C ASP A 85 8.64 1.29 -31.55
N VAL A 86 8.16 0.36 -30.72
CA VAL A 86 7.67 0.65 -29.36
C VAL A 86 8.05 -0.46 -28.39
N LEU A 87 8.58 -0.05 -27.24
CA LEU A 87 8.82 -0.93 -26.10
C LEU A 87 7.63 -0.86 -25.14
N ILE A 88 7.01 -2.00 -24.83
CA ILE A 88 6.05 -2.08 -23.73
C ILE A 88 6.85 -2.33 -22.46
N VAL A 89 6.90 -1.34 -21.57
CA VAL A 89 7.69 -1.41 -20.33
C VAL A 89 7.00 -2.31 -19.31
N TYR A 90 5.73 -2.01 -18.97
CA TYR A 90 4.88 -2.84 -18.11
C TYR A 90 3.40 -2.49 -18.28
N GLN A 91 2.55 -3.26 -17.57
CA GLN A 91 1.10 -3.06 -17.52
C GLN A 91 0.68 -2.48 -16.17
N LEU A 92 -0.28 -1.55 -16.20
CA LEU A 92 -0.98 -1.04 -15.02
C LEU A 92 -2.41 -1.62 -15.01
N LYS A 93 -2.55 -2.87 -14.55
CA LYS A 93 -3.83 -3.61 -14.60
C LYS A 93 -4.98 -2.85 -13.92
N TRP A 94 -4.72 -2.11 -12.84
CA TRP A 94 -5.75 -1.40 -12.08
C TRP A 94 -6.34 -0.20 -12.81
N PHE A 95 -5.57 0.39 -13.72
CA PHE A 95 -5.96 1.56 -14.52
C PHE A 95 -6.22 1.19 -15.99
N ASN A 96 -6.18 -0.10 -16.34
CA ASN A 96 -6.32 -0.59 -17.70
C ASN A 96 -5.38 0.13 -18.68
N ALA A 97 -4.12 0.25 -18.31
CA ALA A 97 -3.11 1.00 -19.07
C ALA A 97 -1.82 0.21 -19.25
N ILE A 98 -0.99 0.67 -20.17
CA ILE A 98 0.40 0.24 -20.33
C ILE A 98 1.32 1.45 -20.31
N LEU A 99 2.55 1.26 -19.78
CA LEU A 99 3.63 2.18 -20.01
C LEU A 99 4.39 1.75 -21.27
N ILE A 100 4.53 2.65 -22.20
CA ILE A 100 5.34 2.46 -23.41
C ILE A 100 6.52 3.41 -23.43
N GLU A 101 7.54 3.03 -24.20
CA GLU A 101 8.70 3.85 -24.50
C GLU A 101 8.90 3.84 -26.01
N THR A 102 8.89 5.02 -26.63
CA THR A 102 9.04 5.18 -28.08
C THR A 102 9.49 6.59 -28.46
N THR A 103 10.25 6.68 -29.54
CA THR A 103 10.54 7.93 -30.26
C THR A 103 9.94 7.91 -31.67
N ASP A 104 9.23 6.83 -32.03
CA ASP A 104 8.59 6.68 -33.33
C ASP A 104 7.29 7.49 -33.40
N GLN A 105 7.31 8.59 -34.18
CA GLN A 105 6.14 9.43 -34.37
C GLN A 105 4.96 8.69 -35.00
N ASN A 106 5.19 7.64 -35.81
CA ASN A 106 4.10 6.85 -36.37
C ASN A 106 3.34 6.08 -35.27
N VAL A 107 4.02 5.65 -34.21
CA VAL A 107 3.37 5.04 -33.03
C VAL A 107 2.49 6.07 -32.38
N LEU A 108 3.03 7.27 -32.05
CA LEU A 108 2.27 8.32 -31.35
C LEU A 108 1.05 8.78 -32.17
N ASP A 109 1.22 9.05 -33.46
CA ASP A 109 0.14 9.44 -34.36
C ASP A 109 -0.90 8.31 -34.54
N GLY A 110 -0.46 7.04 -34.46
CA GLY A 110 -1.30 5.85 -34.60
C GLY A 110 -2.15 5.55 -33.38
N LEU A 111 -1.70 5.89 -32.18
CA LEU A 111 -2.42 5.62 -30.93
C LEU A 111 -3.82 6.24 -30.93
N ASP A 112 -3.95 7.50 -31.36
CA ASP A 112 -5.23 8.20 -31.46
C ASP A 112 -6.20 7.55 -32.47
N GLY A 113 -5.68 6.80 -33.42
CA GLY A 113 -6.44 6.07 -34.42
C GLY A 113 -6.96 4.69 -33.95
N LEU A 114 -6.46 4.20 -32.84
CA LEU A 114 -6.92 2.93 -32.25
C LEU A 114 -8.18 3.16 -31.43
N GLY A 115 -9.31 2.62 -31.88
CA GLY A 115 -10.59 2.76 -31.18
C GLY A 115 -10.65 2.13 -29.78
N ILE A 116 -9.59 1.44 -29.37
CA ILE A 116 -9.41 0.84 -28.04
C ILE A 116 -8.65 1.76 -27.06
N VAL A 117 -8.02 2.84 -27.54
CA VAL A 117 -7.27 3.81 -26.73
C VAL A 117 -8.23 4.89 -26.26
N GLU A 118 -8.31 5.08 -24.94
CA GLU A 118 -9.12 6.11 -24.30
C GLU A 118 -8.34 7.43 -24.11
N ALA A 119 -7.08 7.32 -23.67
CA ALA A 119 -6.20 8.47 -23.44
C ALA A 119 -4.72 8.09 -23.55
N VAL A 120 -3.90 9.08 -23.87
CA VAL A 120 -2.43 8.98 -23.84
C VAL A 120 -1.88 10.12 -23.01
N GLU A 121 -1.10 9.81 -21.99
CA GLU A 121 -0.40 10.79 -21.15
C GLU A 121 1.11 10.65 -21.39
N GLY A 122 1.77 11.68 -21.92
CA GLY A 122 3.18 11.68 -22.22
C GLY A 122 4.00 12.50 -21.24
N SER A 123 5.21 12.05 -20.98
CA SER A 123 6.20 12.77 -20.18
C SER A 123 7.50 12.85 -20.98
N PRO A 124 7.75 13.94 -21.70
CA PRO A 124 8.97 14.11 -22.49
C PRO A 124 10.19 14.19 -21.58
N VAL A 125 11.27 13.47 -21.92
CA VAL A 125 12.50 13.45 -21.13
C VAL A 125 13.23 14.76 -21.23
N LEU A 126 13.50 15.39 -20.09
CA LEU A 126 14.48 16.46 -19.97
C LEU A 126 15.78 15.88 -19.40
N THR A 127 16.92 16.19 -19.98
CA THR A 127 18.22 15.82 -19.41
C THR A 127 18.50 16.74 -18.22
N GLY A 128 18.42 16.22 -17.02
CA GLY A 128 18.68 16.93 -15.77
C GLY A 128 20.04 16.57 -15.16
N ASP A 129 20.60 17.50 -14.43
CA ASP A 129 21.91 17.42 -13.77
C ASP A 129 21.74 17.08 -12.27
N ASP A 130 22.59 16.14 -11.82
CA ASP A 130 23.07 15.84 -10.46
C ASP A 130 22.11 15.39 -9.34
N PRO A 131 22.50 14.31 -8.64
CA PRO A 131 21.72 13.70 -7.56
C PRO A 131 21.76 14.51 -6.27
N VAL A 132 20.66 14.48 -5.52
CA VAL A 132 20.53 15.08 -4.18
C VAL A 132 21.26 14.22 -3.15
N GLU A 133 22.34 14.73 -2.55
CA GLU A 133 23.01 14.11 -1.41
C GLU A 133 22.21 14.25 -0.11
N TYR A 134 22.04 13.13 0.62
CA TYR A 134 21.47 13.13 1.97
C TYR A 134 22.54 13.45 3.01
N ASP A 135 22.24 14.40 3.89
CA ASP A 135 23.15 14.85 4.96
C ASP A 135 23.19 13.79 6.11
N SER A 136 24.36 13.21 6.29
CA SER A 136 24.61 12.21 7.33
C SER A 136 25.61 12.73 8.35
N SER A 137 25.16 13.41 9.40
CA SER A 137 25.97 13.54 10.63
C SER A 137 25.21 14.14 11.81
N HIS A 138 24.90 13.35 12.83
CA HIS A 138 24.73 13.85 14.21
C HIS A 138 25.01 12.70 15.21
N PRO A 139 25.73 12.95 16.30
CA PRO A 139 25.99 11.92 17.31
C PRO A 139 24.75 11.74 18.20
N ALA A 140 24.24 10.51 18.27
CA ALA A 140 23.17 10.15 19.19
C ALA A 140 23.75 9.59 20.50
N GLN A 141 23.09 9.89 21.61
CA GLN A 141 23.36 9.25 22.90
C GLN A 141 22.42 8.04 23.04
N SER A 142 22.99 6.84 23.11
CA SER A 142 22.25 5.61 23.29
C SER A 142 22.08 5.25 24.77
N LYS A 143 20.84 4.91 25.15
CA LYS A 143 20.56 4.08 26.32
C LYS A 143 20.62 2.63 25.85
N SER A 144 21.35 1.77 26.54
CA SER A 144 21.54 0.39 26.10
C SER A 144 20.59 -0.55 26.83
N ASN A 145 19.58 -1.07 26.14
CA ASN A 145 19.21 -2.46 26.30
C ASN A 145 20.15 -3.23 25.36
N ALA A 146 20.98 -4.15 25.91
CA ALA A 146 22.16 -4.67 25.21
C ALA A 146 21.83 -5.38 23.88
N ASP A 147 20.58 -5.81 23.65
CA ASP A 147 20.23 -6.60 22.48
C ASP A 147 19.87 -5.76 21.25
N TYR A 148 19.21 -4.60 21.40
CA TYR A 148 18.74 -3.78 20.27
C TYR A 148 19.79 -2.79 19.74
N GLY A 149 20.88 -2.59 20.47
CA GLY A 149 21.96 -1.69 20.09
C GLY A 149 21.47 -0.27 19.79
N ALA A 150 21.88 0.28 18.65
CA ALA A 150 21.57 1.65 18.26
C ALA A 150 20.07 1.88 17.94
N ALA A 151 19.33 0.82 17.62
CA ALA A 151 17.91 0.93 17.23
C ALA A 151 16.93 0.89 18.42
N LEU A 152 17.40 0.74 19.66
CA LEU A 152 16.52 0.57 20.82
C LEU A 152 15.43 1.66 20.91
N ASN A 153 15.82 2.94 20.81
CA ASN A 153 14.89 4.04 21.05
C ASN A 153 13.76 4.09 20.02
N GLN A 154 14.03 3.73 18.76
CA GLN A 154 13.01 3.77 17.70
C GLN A 154 11.94 2.68 17.85
N ILE A 155 12.23 1.61 18.62
CA ILE A 155 11.26 0.55 18.95
C ILE A 155 10.60 0.85 20.31
N GLU A 156 11.38 1.27 21.32
CA GLU A 156 10.89 1.59 22.66
C GLU A 156 9.91 2.74 22.64
N MET A 157 10.13 3.77 21.80
CA MET A 157 9.24 4.92 21.64
C MET A 157 7.82 4.50 21.22
N LEU A 158 7.70 3.42 20.43
CA LEU A 158 6.43 2.87 19.97
C LEU A 158 5.86 1.83 20.96
N ASN A 159 6.49 1.65 22.12
CA ASN A 159 6.16 0.59 23.08
C ASN A 159 6.13 -0.82 22.44
N GLY A 160 7.06 -1.07 21.48
CA GLY A 160 7.08 -2.27 20.64
C GLY A 160 7.91 -3.41 21.18
N LEU A 161 8.69 -3.21 22.26
CA LEU A 161 9.62 -4.23 22.78
C LEU A 161 8.90 -5.50 23.22
N GLN A 162 7.73 -5.37 23.86
CA GLN A 162 6.95 -6.51 24.35
C GLN A 162 6.47 -7.43 23.21
N LEU A 163 6.14 -6.88 22.04
CA LEU A 163 5.81 -7.72 20.88
C LEU A 163 6.98 -8.61 20.49
N HIS A 164 8.20 -8.05 20.45
CA HIS A 164 9.40 -8.83 20.13
C HIS A 164 9.74 -9.86 21.22
N GLU A 165 9.60 -9.53 22.51
CA GLU A 165 9.79 -10.43 23.63
C GLU A 165 8.82 -11.60 23.60
N ASP A 166 7.57 -11.36 23.14
CA ASP A 166 6.55 -12.38 22.94
C ASP A 166 6.76 -13.22 21.66
N GLY A 167 7.82 -12.93 20.88
CA GLY A 167 8.19 -13.63 19.64
C GLY A 167 7.52 -13.11 18.39
N PHE A 168 6.84 -11.96 18.44
CA PHE A 168 6.23 -11.33 17.28
C PHE A 168 7.20 -10.32 16.65
N ARG A 169 8.01 -10.79 15.70
CA ARG A 169 9.08 -10.04 15.02
C ARG A 169 8.85 -9.93 13.51
N GLY A 170 7.59 -10.06 13.06
CA GLY A 170 7.18 -9.98 11.66
C GLY A 170 7.18 -11.32 10.91
N ALA A 171 7.45 -12.46 11.56
CA ALA A 171 7.50 -13.76 10.89
C ALA A 171 6.20 -14.09 10.13
N GLY A 172 6.36 -14.57 8.88
CA GLY A 172 5.24 -14.90 7.99
C GLY A 172 4.58 -13.70 7.29
N LYS A 173 4.94 -12.46 7.64
CA LYS A 173 4.52 -11.26 6.91
C LYS A 173 5.48 -10.95 5.78
N TRP A 174 4.93 -10.47 4.67
CA TRP A 174 5.66 -10.08 3.48
C TRP A 174 5.59 -8.56 3.31
N ILE A 175 6.74 -7.91 3.28
CA ILE A 175 6.87 -6.45 3.17
C ILE A 175 7.50 -6.12 1.81
N GLY A 176 6.79 -5.34 1.00
CA GLY A 176 7.35 -4.68 -0.18
C GLY A 176 8.04 -3.39 0.21
N VAL A 177 9.30 -3.22 -0.14
CA VAL A 177 10.06 -1.98 0.06
C VAL A 177 10.24 -1.33 -1.30
N PHE A 178 9.62 -0.16 -1.49
CA PHE A 178 9.65 0.59 -2.75
C PHE A 178 10.54 1.81 -2.57
N ASP A 179 11.64 1.86 -3.36
CA ASP A 179 12.71 2.84 -3.16
C ASP A 179 13.53 3.04 -4.46
N GLY A 180 14.50 3.93 -4.44
CA GLY A 180 15.39 4.23 -5.57
C GLY A 180 16.58 3.26 -5.74
N GLY A 181 16.72 2.25 -4.89
CA GLY A 181 17.79 1.25 -4.98
C GLY A 181 18.26 0.74 -3.62
N PHE A 182 18.94 -0.42 -3.64
CA PHE A 182 19.37 -1.15 -2.44
C PHE A 182 20.88 -1.41 -2.46
N GLY A 183 21.66 -0.44 -2.95
CA GLY A 183 23.11 -0.50 -2.97
C GLY A 183 23.68 -0.80 -1.59
N ASN A 184 24.68 -1.69 -1.52
CA ASN A 184 25.32 -2.17 -0.29
C ASN A 184 24.49 -3.04 0.67
N SER A 185 23.22 -3.32 0.41
CA SER A 185 22.44 -4.22 1.28
C SER A 185 23.14 -5.57 1.50
N MET A 186 23.75 -6.12 0.43
CA MET A 186 24.48 -7.41 0.47
C MET A 186 25.79 -7.38 1.28
N SER A 187 26.31 -6.20 1.59
CA SER A 187 27.55 -6.03 2.35
C SER A 187 27.34 -5.45 3.75
N ALA A 188 26.09 -5.16 4.11
CA ALA A 188 25.73 -4.67 5.42
C ALA A 188 25.52 -5.85 6.39
N SER A 189 26.46 -6.07 7.30
CA SER A 189 26.45 -7.23 8.22
C SER A 189 25.18 -7.35 9.05
N VAL A 190 24.51 -6.24 9.35
CA VAL A 190 23.23 -6.24 10.06
C VAL A 190 22.09 -6.85 9.24
N LEU A 191 22.25 -6.97 7.92
CA LEU A 191 21.30 -7.59 7.00
C LEU A 191 21.70 -9.03 6.60
N ASP A 192 22.87 -9.52 7.01
CA ASP A 192 23.31 -10.90 6.72
C ASP A 192 22.26 -11.96 7.10
N PRO A 193 21.57 -11.88 8.26
CA PRO A 193 20.54 -12.86 8.61
C PRO A 193 19.34 -12.87 7.65
N LEU A 194 18.99 -11.73 7.07
CA LEU A 194 17.94 -11.63 6.06
C LEU A 194 18.29 -12.42 4.80
N PHE A 195 19.51 -12.17 4.26
CA PHE A 195 19.98 -12.82 3.03
C PHE A 195 20.31 -14.30 3.25
N ALA A 196 20.95 -14.65 4.39
CA ALA A 196 21.31 -16.03 4.73
C ALA A 196 20.10 -16.95 4.96
N SER A 197 18.93 -16.39 5.28
CA SER A 197 17.69 -17.15 5.50
C SER A 197 16.73 -17.14 4.32
N ASP A 198 17.17 -16.69 3.13
CA ASP A 198 16.38 -16.60 1.89
C ASP A 198 15.05 -15.85 2.09
N ARG A 199 15.03 -14.80 2.94
CA ARG A 199 13.82 -14.00 3.21
C ARG A 199 13.67 -12.78 2.30
N VAL A 200 14.59 -12.56 1.35
CA VAL A 200 14.34 -11.70 0.18
C VAL A 200 13.67 -12.57 -0.88
N LEU A 201 12.35 -12.43 -0.99
CA LEU A 201 11.51 -13.33 -1.80
C LEU A 201 11.41 -12.92 -3.27
N GLY A 202 11.73 -11.67 -3.58
CA GLY A 202 11.71 -11.15 -4.93
C GLY A 202 12.36 -9.78 -5.02
N MET A 203 12.87 -9.49 -6.19
CA MET A 203 13.52 -8.23 -6.56
C MET A 203 13.04 -7.84 -7.95
N VAL A 204 12.66 -6.57 -8.13
CA VAL A 204 12.21 -6.05 -9.44
C VAL A 204 12.61 -4.60 -9.58
N ASP A 205 13.20 -4.26 -10.74
CA ASP A 205 13.49 -2.88 -11.13
C ASP A 205 12.44 -2.42 -12.14
N PHE A 206 11.51 -1.56 -11.70
CA PHE A 206 10.45 -1.00 -12.55
C PHE A 206 10.93 0.22 -13.34
N VAL A 207 12.09 0.75 -13.03
CA VAL A 207 12.68 1.92 -13.71
C VAL A 207 13.48 1.48 -14.93
N HIS A 208 14.44 0.54 -14.73
CA HIS A 208 15.39 0.11 -15.77
C HIS A 208 15.07 -1.29 -16.30
N GLY A 209 14.17 -2.01 -15.64
CA GLY A 209 13.81 -3.40 -15.97
C GLY A 209 14.78 -4.43 -15.37
N GLY A 210 14.26 -5.66 -15.21
CA GLY A 210 15.04 -6.78 -14.66
C GLY A 210 14.86 -6.95 -13.15
N ASP A 211 15.82 -7.64 -12.53
CA ASP A 211 15.77 -8.05 -11.13
C ASP A 211 16.99 -7.58 -10.30
N PHE A 212 17.87 -6.79 -10.90
CA PHE A 212 19.04 -6.26 -10.21
C PHE A 212 18.71 -4.97 -9.48
N VAL A 213 18.61 -5.01 -8.15
CA VAL A 213 18.24 -3.86 -7.31
C VAL A 213 19.38 -3.32 -6.44
N PHE A 214 20.56 -3.97 -6.44
CA PHE A 214 21.70 -3.61 -5.58
C PHE A 214 22.60 -2.52 -6.16
N GLY A 215 22.04 -1.66 -7.00
CA GLY A 215 22.70 -0.51 -7.58
C GLY A 215 21.95 0.79 -7.29
N TYR A 216 22.30 1.82 -8.01
CA TYR A 216 21.71 3.17 -8.08
C TYR A 216 21.78 3.92 -6.75
N SER A 217 20.86 3.69 -5.81
CA SER A 217 20.81 4.37 -4.52
C SER A 217 21.12 3.43 -3.36
N THR A 218 21.57 3.99 -2.24
CA THR A 218 21.73 3.26 -0.96
C THR A 218 20.62 3.61 0.03
N HIS A 219 19.70 4.49 -0.36
CA HIS A 219 18.60 4.94 0.49
C HIS A 219 17.70 3.76 0.88
N GLY A 220 17.30 2.91 -0.08
CA GLY A 220 16.51 1.72 0.21
C GLY A 220 17.20 0.70 1.12
N SER A 221 18.56 0.64 1.11
CA SER A 221 19.31 -0.19 2.08
C SER A 221 19.21 0.36 3.50
N ALA A 222 19.29 1.68 3.65
CA ALA A 222 19.10 2.35 4.92
C ALA A 222 17.67 2.16 5.44
N VAL A 223 16.67 2.33 4.58
CA VAL A 223 15.25 2.05 4.86
C VAL A 223 15.05 0.59 5.29
N LEU A 224 15.54 -0.37 4.50
CA LEU A 224 15.44 -1.80 4.79
C LEU A 224 16.05 -2.15 6.15
N SER A 225 17.18 -1.54 6.52
CA SER A 225 17.88 -1.83 7.77
C SER A 225 17.05 -1.46 9.01
N THR A 226 16.20 -0.44 8.95
CA THR A 226 15.33 -0.06 10.08
C THR A 226 14.31 -1.14 10.43
N MET A 227 13.97 -1.98 9.45
CA MET A 227 13.01 -3.09 9.60
C MET A 227 13.70 -4.44 9.77
N ALA A 228 14.67 -4.75 8.90
CA ALA A 228 15.18 -6.09 8.68
C ALA A 228 16.50 -6.41 9.40
N ALA A 229 17.20 -5.40 9.95
CA ALA A 229 18.44 -5.63 10.68
C ALA A 229 18.23 -6.64 11.83
N ASP A 230 19.14 -7.59 11.98
CA ASP A 230 19.07 -8.61 13.04
C ASP A 230 20.46 -9.01 13.52
N GLN A 231 21.16 -8.04 14.10
CA GLN A 231 22.45 -8.27 14.75
C GLN A 231 22.41 -7.75 16.18
N PRO A 232 22.23 -8.66 17.16
CA PRO A 232 22.18 -8.30 18.58
C PRO A 232 23.40 -7.47 19.01
N GLN A 233 23.16 -6.50 19.89
CA GLN A 233 24.12 -5.52 20.40
C GLN A 233 24.56 -4.45 19.39
N LEU A 234 24.27 -4.61 18.11
CA LEU A 234 24.59 -3.63 17.08
C LEU A 234 23.32 -2.90 16.61
N MET A 235 22.40 -3.65 16.01
CA MET A 235 21.10 -3.13 15.53
C MET A 235 20.12 -4.27 15.33
N ILE A 236 18.91 -4.15 15.91
CA ILE A 236 17.76 -4.99 15.60
C ILE A 236 16.65 -4.08 15.06
N GLY A 237 16.15 -4.38 13.88
CA GLY A 237 15.07 -3.67 13.23
C GLY A 237 13.69 -4.02 13.81
N THR A 238 12.66 -3.40 13.27
CA THR A 238 11.28 -3.50 13.78
C THR A 238 10.53 -4.74 13.31
N ALA A 239 11.02 -5.45 12.26
CA ALA A 239 10.47 -6.71 11.75
C ALA A 239 11.60 -7.64 11.23
N PRO A 240 12.57 -8.02 12.06
CA PRO A 240 13.76 -8.75 11.60
C PRO A 240 13.44 -10.15 11.07
N ASP A 241 12.28 -10.73 11.40
CA ASP A 241 11.87 -12.06 10.96
C ASP A 241 10.87 -12.03 9.79
N ALA A 242 10.48 -10.84 9.28
CA ALA A 242 9.65 -10.69 8.10
C ALA A 242 10.40 -11.12 6.82
N SER A 243 9.64 -11.34 5.75
CA SER A 243 10.19 -11.55 4.42
C SER A 243 9.97 -10.30 3.56
N TYR A 244 10.89 -10.05 2.62
CA TYR A 244 10.94 -8.80 1.90
C TYR A 244 10.92 -8.98 0.39
N PHE A 245 10.23 -8.03 -0.30
CA PHE A 245 10.34 -7.80 -1.74
C PHE A 245 10.97 -6.43 -1.94
N LEU A 246 12.03 -6.36 -2.73
CA LEU A 246 12.77 -5.14 -3.00
C LEU A 246 12.44 -4.64 -4.40
N CYS A 247 11.80 -3.48 -4.49
CA CYS A 247 11.36 -2.91 -5.76
C CYS A 247 11.99 -1.54 -5.97
N ILE A 248 12.68 -1.35 -7.10
CA ILE A 248 13.08 -0.01 -7.54
C ILE A 248 11.90 0.60 -8.28
N THR A 249 11.40 1.72 -7.76
CA THR A 249 10.28 2.48 -8.34
C THR A 249 10.65 3.91 -8.67
N GLU A 250 11.83 4.37 -8.25
CA GLU A 250 12.34 5.72 -8.34
C GLU A 250 13.64 5.77 -9.13
N ASP A 251 13.72 6.63 -10.13
CA ASP A 251 14.97 6.98 -10.79
C ASP A 251 15.61 8.18 -10.09
N VAL A 252 16.62 7.90 -9.25
CA VAL A 252 17.29 8.95 -8.45
C VAL A 252 18.01 10.02 -9.27
N SER A 253 18.07 9.88 -10.60
CA SER A 253 18.70 10.84 -11.51
C SER A 253 17.72 11.82 -12.16
N ILE A 254 16.41 11.55 -12.07
CA ILE A 254 15.33 12.38 -12.62
C ILE A 254 14.14 12.37 -11.67
N GLU A 255 13.32 13.42 -11.69
CA GLU A 255 12.09 13.52 -10.92
C GLU A 255 10.93 13.81 -11.88
N ARG A 256 10.13 12.80 -12.22
CA ARG A 256 9.08 12.87 -13.24
C ARG A 256 7.78 12.22 -12.78
N ARG A 257 6.64 12.76 -13.21
CA ARG A 257 5.32 12.16 -12.92
C ARG A 257 5.19 10.71 -13.34
N ILE A 258 5.94 10.30 -14.35
CA ILE A 258 5.91 8.93 -14.84
C ILE A 258 6.39 7.91 -13.79
N GLU A 259 7.13 8.34 -12.78
CA GLU A 259 7.59 7.49 -11.67
C GLU A 259 6.45 7.01 -10.79
N GLU A 260 5.36 7.79 -10.71
CA GLU A 260 4.14 7.34 -10.06
C GLU A 260 3.58 6.06 -10.71
N ALA A 261 3.75 5.91 -12.03
CA ALA A 261 3.37 4.70 -12.74
C ALA A 261 4.25 3.49 -12.38
N ASN A 262 5.57 3.71 -12.14
CA ASN A 262 6.46 2.65 -11.65
C ASN A 262 5.97 2.14 -10.29
N TRP A 263 5.62 3.05 -9.39
CA TRP A 263 5.06 2.69 -8.08
C TRP A 263 3.76 1.89 -8.22
N VAL A 264 2.84 2.32 -9.07
CA VAL A 264 1.55 1.64 -9.31
C VAL A 264 1.79 0.24 -9.89
N ALA A 265 2.73 0.09 -10.82
CA ALA A 265 3.09 -1.22 -11.39
C ALA A 265 3.68 -2.14 -10.31
N ALA A 266 4.58 -1.61 -9.46
CA ALA A 266 5.14 -2.34 -8.33
C ALA A 266 4.06 -2.76 -7.32
N ALA A 267 3.10 -1.89 -7.02
CA ALA A 267 1.98 -2.20 -6.11
C ALA A 267 1.05 -3.27 -6.70
N ALA A 268 0.77 -3.21 -8.00
CA ALA A 268 -0.02 -4.23 -8.69
C ALA A 268 0.71 -5.59 -8.76
N TYR A 269 2.04 -5.58 -8.89
CA TYR A 269 2.88 -6.77 -8.76
C TYR A 269 2.83 -7.32 -7.33
N ALA A 270 3.03 -6.46 -6.32
CA ALA A 270 2.96 -6.80 -4.90
C ALA A 270 1.62 -7.46 -4.54
N ASP A 271 0.52 -6.91 -5.05
CA ASP A 271 -0.82 -7.49 -4.92
C ASP A 271 -0.87 -8.91 -5.51
N SER A 272 -0.38 -9.09 -6.74
CA SER A 272 -0.40 -10.38 -7.42
C SER A 272 0.44 -11.44 -6.71
N MET A 273 1.55 -11.04 -6.09
CA MET A 273 2.42 -11.92 -5.30
C MET A 273 1.86 -12.26 -3.92
N GLY A 274 0.96 -11.43 -3.37
CA GLY A 274 0.37 -11.62 -2.05
C GLY A 274 1.14 -10.93 -0.93
N ILE A 275 1.81 -9.81 -1.21
CA ILE A 275 2.48 -8.97 -0.20
C ILE A 275 1.45 -8.41 0.76
N ASP A 276 1.76 -8.40 2.07
CA ASP A 276 0.85 -7.94 3.13
C ASP A 276 0.96 -6.42 3.34
N ILE A 277 2.18 -5.89 3.31
CA ILE A 277 2.48 -4.49 3.65
C ILE A 277 3.40 -3.89 2.59
N ILE A 278 3.17 -2.65 2.19
CA ILE A 278 4.09 -1.86 1.37
C ILE A 278 4.63 -0.72 2.21
N ASN A 279 5.97 -0.60 2.25
CA ASN A 279 6.67 0.59 2.74
C ASN A 279 7.05 1.47 1.57
N THR A 280 6.66 2.74 1.61
CA THR A 280 7.00 3.78 0.64
C THR A 280 7.72 4.92 1.33
N SER A 281 9.02 5.04 1.07
CA SER A 281 9.84 6.13 1.63
C SER A 281 10.07 7.25 0.61
N LEU A 282 9.10 7.48 -0.26
CA LEU A 282 9.09 8.39 -1.40
C LEU A 282 7.94 9.40 -1.26
N GLY A 283 7.98 10.48 -2.03
CA GLY A 283 6.86 11.40 -2.06
C GLY A 283 7.02 12.52 -3.08
N TYR A 284 5.96 12.78 -3.86
CA TYR A 284 5.95 13.66 -5.03
C TYR A 284 5.23 14.98 -4.76
N THR A 285 5.87 16.08 -5.14
CA THR A 285 5.31 17.45 -5.09
C THR A 285 5.79 18.30 -6.24
N ALA A 286 7.10 18.30 -6.50
CA ALA A 286 7.74 19.07 -7.55
C ALA A 286 8.56 18.13 -8.41
N PHE A 287 8.63 18.43 -9.69
CA PHE A 287 9.29 17.63 -10.70
C PHE A 287 10.28 18.49 -11.49
N ASP A 288 11.20 17.87 -12.25
CA ASP A 288 12.16 18.55 -13.12
C ASP A 288 11.46 19.45 -14.13
N SER A 289 10.30 19.05 -14.59
CA SER A 289 9.43 19.90 -15.41
C SER A 289 8.42 20.64 -14.52
N ILE A 290 8.52 21.96 -14.44
CA ILE A 290 7.59 22.82 -13.67
C ILE A 290 6.12 22.58 -14.07
N SER A 291 5.87 22.22 -15.33
CA SER A 291 4.51 21.90 -15.81
C SER A 291 3.93 20.61 -15.21
N GLU A 292 4.77 19.75 -14.64
CA GLU A 292 4.37 18.52 -13.96
C GLU A 292 4.14 18.74 -12.46
N ASN A 293 4.59 19.88 -11.89
CA ASN A 293 4.49 20.14 -10.45
C ASN A 293 3.04 20.08 -9.98
N TYR A 294 2.88 19.50 -8.81
CA TYR A 294 1.62 19.55 -8.06
C TYR A 294 1.49 20.87 -7.31
N SER A 295 0.27 21.26 -7.08
CA SER A 295 -0.12 22.27 -6.11
C SER A 295 -0.63 21.61 -4.84
N TYR A 296 -0.76 22.35 -3.76
CA TYR A 296 -1.37 21.80 -2.54
C TYR A 296 -2.80 21.30 -2.78
N ALA A 297 -3.53 21.90 -3.73
CA ALA A 297 -4.89 21.46 -4.08
C ALA A 297 -4.95 20.03 -4.63
N ASP A 298 -3.84 19.52 -5.16
CA ASP A 298 -3.74 18.16 -5.69
C ASP A 298 -3.52 17.11 -4.57
N MET A 299 -3.23 17.56 -3.34
CA MET A 299 -3.10 16.69 -2.16
C MET A 299 -4.46 16.41 -1.52
N ASP A 300 -5.43 16.00 -2.32
CA ASP A 300 -6.85 15.85 -1.99
C ASP A 300 -7.32 14.39 -1.79
N GLY A 301 -6.39 13.45 -1.86
CA GLY A 301 -6.66 12.01 -1.76
C GLY A 301 -7.13 11.35 -3.04
N ASN A 302 -7.26 12.08 -4.16
CA ASN A 302 -7.86 11.55 -5.39
C ASN A 302 -7.14 11.96 -6.69
N THR A 303 -6.36 13.03 -6.68
CA THR A 303 -5.85 13.64 -7.91
C THR A 303 -4.65 12.89 -8.48
N THR A 304 -3.62 12.61 -7.66
CA THR A 304 -2.37 12.04 -8.19
C THR A 304 -2.53 10.55 -8.54
N LEU A 305 -1.75 10.07 -9.50
CA LEU A 305 -1.83 8.67 -9.93
C LEU A 305 -1.40 7.72 -8.81
N ILE A 306 -0.33 8.07 -8.09
CA ILE A 306 0.18 7.26 -6.98
C ILE A 306 -0.80 7.21 -5.81
N THR A 307 -1.49 8.30 -5.49
CA THR A 307 -2.52 8.34 -4.44
C THR A 307 -3.68 7.42 -4.80
N ARG A 308 -4.22 7.52 -6.02
CA ARG A 308 -5.25 6.60 -6.51
C ARG A 308 -4.78 5.15 -6.53
N GLY A 309 -3.51 4.92 -6.91
CA GLY A 309 -2.89 3.59 -6.90
C GLY A 309 -2.77 3.01 -5.49
N SER A 310 -2.42 3.83 -4.51
CA SER A 310 -2.30 3.40 -3.11
C SER A 310 -3.67 3.04 -2.51
N ASP A 311 -4.73 3.77 -2.85
CA ASP A 311 -6.09 3.42 -2.43
C ASP A 311 -6.57 2.11 -3.07
N VAL A 312 -6.23 1.88 -4.35
CA VAL A 312 -6.50 0.57 -4.97
C VAL A 312 -5.74 -0.52 -4.24
N ALA A 313 -4.44 -0.36 -3.96
CA ALA A 313 -3.64 -1.35 -3.23
C ALA A 313 -4.22 -1.66 -1.85
N ALA A 314 -4.62 -0.63 -1.09
CA ALA A 314 -5.28 -0.80 0.21
C ALA A 314 -6.62 -1.54 0.07
N SER A 315 -7.41 -1.24 -0.96
CA SER A 315 -8.67 -1.95 -1.24
C SER A 315 -8.47 -3.45 -1.56
N ARG A 316 -7.22 -3.83 -1.89
CA ARG A 316 -6.81 -5.23 -2.11
C ARG A 316 -6.35 -5.94 -0.82
N GLY A 317 -6.44 -5.27 0.32
CA GLY A 317 -6.07 -5.80 1.63
C GLY A 317 -4.59 -5.71 1.93
N ILE A 318 -3.88 -4.76 1.32
CA ILE A 318 -2.48 -4.42 1.61
C ILE A 318 -2.47 -3.23 2.57
N LEU A 319 -1.67 -3.29 3.62
CA LEU A 319 -1.40 -2.13 4.47
C LEU A 319 -0.33 -1.26 3.79
N ILE A 320 -0.66 0.00 3.50
CA ILE A 320 0.29 0.94 2.91
C ILE A 320 0.82 1.88 4.00
N VAL A 321 2.13 1.86 4.20
CA VAL A 321 2.83 2.78 5.10
C VAL A 321 3.71 3.69 4.27
N THR A 322 3.49 5.00 4.36
CA THR A 322 4.22 5.98 3.56
C THR A 322 4.81 7.10 4.42
N SER A 323 5.94 7.62 4.00
CA SER A 323 6.52 8.82 4.60
C SER A 323 5.63 10.05 4.34
N ALA A 324 5.48 10.94 5.33
CA ALA A 324 4.67 12.15 5.18
C ALA A 324 5.33 13.23 4.29
N GLY A 325 6.64 13.13 4.08
CA GLY A 325 7.46 14.12 3.38
C GLY A 325 8.36 14.93 4.32
N ASN A 326 9.36 15.60 3.74
CA ASN A 326 10.40 16.33 4.47
C ASN A 326 10.35 17.85 4.24
N GLN A 327 9.18 18.37 3.85
CA GLN A 327 9.01 19.77 3.45
C GLN A 327 8.43 20.68 4.56
N GLY A 328 8.30 20.22 5.80
CA GLY A 328 7.70 21.00 6.89
C GLY A 328 8.38 22.33 7.21
N ASN A 329 9.64 22.52 6.82
CA ASN A 329 10.40 23.78 6.92
C ASN A 329 10.69 24.43 5.57
N SER A 330 10.09 23.96 4.48
CA SER A 330 10.18 24.51 3.14
C SER A 330 8.92 25.30 2.76
N PRO A 331 8.91 26.04 1.64
CA PRO A 331 7.70 26.72 1.16
C PRO A 331 6.50 25.80 0.88
N TRP A 332 6.72 24.53 0.58
CA TRP A 332 5.64 23.55 0.39
C TRP A 332 4.91 23.26 1.71
N TYR A 333 5.62 22.99 2.79
CA TYR A 333 5.12 22.78 4.16
C TYR A 333 4.28 21.52 4.38
N TYR A 334 3.41 21.16 3.45
CA TYR A 334 2.41 20.10 3.57
C TYR A 334 2.96 18.71 3.24
N ILE A 335 2.12 17.69 3.47
CA ILE A 335 2.37 16.32 3.03
C ILE A 335 2.56 16.24 1.52
N SER A 336 3.21 15.18 1.04
CA SER A 336 3.40 14.87 -0.38
C SER A 336 2.57 13.64 -0.78
N ALA A 337 2.22 13.50 -2.06
CA ALA A 337 1.60 12.27 -2.55
C ALA A 337 2.59 11.09 -2.41
N PRO A 338 2.16 9.88 -1.97
CA PRO A 338 0.79 9.45 -1.71
C PRO A 338 0.33 9.60 -0.24
N ALA A 339 1.02 10.40 0.61
CA ALA A 339 0.64 10.57 2.01
C ALA A 339 -0.74 11.23 2.20
N ASP A 340 -1.27 11.89 1.16
CA ASP A 340 -2.61 12.45 1.10
C ASP A 340 -3.73 11.39 0.91
N SER A 341 -3.41 10.16 0.49
CA SER A 341 -4.39 9.09 0.28
C SER A 341 -5.21 8.77 1.53
N ASP A 342 -6.48 8.39 1.34
CA ASP A 342 -7.41 8.04 2.41
C ASP A 342 -7.00 6.79 3.18
N SER A 343 -6.37 5.86 2.47
CA SER A 343 -6.20 4.48 2.91
C SER A 343 -4.78 4.16 3.36
N VAL A 344 -3.86 5.15 3.40
CA VAL A 344 -2.48 4.94 3.82
C VAL A 344 -2.22 5.42 5.24
N LEU A 345 -1.29 4.78 5.95
CA LEU A 345 -0.66 5.31 7.16
C LEU A 345 0.47 6.25 6.75
N ALA A 346 0.20 7.55 6.68
CA ALA A 346 1.20 8.58 6.48
C ALA A 346 1.94 8.83 7.80
N VAL A 347 3.27 8.70 7.80
CA VAL A 347 4.09 8.73 9.01
C VAL A 347 4.98 9.97 9.02
N GLY A 348 4.73 10.86 9.97
CA GLY A 348 5.58 12.02 10.25
C GLY A 348 6.77 11.66 11.14
N ALA A 349 7.69 12.61 11.30
CA ALA A 349 8.93 12.41 12.03
C ALA A 349 8.98 13.14 13.37
N VAL A 350 9.41 12.43 14.41
CA VAL A 350 9.81 12.97 15.69
C VAL A 350 11.29 12.67 15.98
N ASN A 351 11.88 13.41 16.93
CA ASN A 351 13.20 13.09 17.47
C ASN A 351 13.12 12.02 18.58
N ALA A 352 14.26 11.61 19.12
CA ALA A 352 14.36 10.60 20.18
C ALA A 352 13.59 10.93 21.48
N PHE A 353 13.12 12.15 21.64
CA PHE A 353 12.32 12.61 22.80
C PHE A 353 10.82 12.74 22.49
N GLY A 354 10.38 12.32 21.29
CA GLY A 354 8.99 12.43 20.85
C GLY A 354 8.57 13.83 20.38
N ASN A 355 9.50 14.77 20.21
CA ASN A 355 9.18 16.10 19.69
C ASN A 355 9.19 16.11 18.16
N VAL A 356 8.17 16.74 17.56
CA VAL A 356 8.09 16.93 16.09
C VAL A 356 9.33 17.68 15.60
N VAL A 357 9.93 17.19 14.52
CA VAL A 357 11.08 17.83 13.90
C VAL A 357 10.63 18.80 12.80
N SER A 358 11.43 19.84 12.57
CA SER A 358 11.04 20.95 11.71
C SER A 358 10.80 20.52 10.24
N PHE A 359 11.55 19.56 9.76
CA PHE A 359 11.42 19.09 8.36
C PHE A 359 10.19 18.21 8.12
N SER A 360 9.62 17.57 9.17
CA SER A 360 8.44 16.71 8.98
C SER A 360 7.30 17.49 8.35
N SER A 361 6.85 17.05 7.17
CA SER A 361 5.69 17.61 6.50
C SER A 361 4.43 17.50 7.37
N ARG A 362 3.49 18.41 7.16
CA ARG A 362 2.32 18.62 8.01
C ARG A 362 1.04 18.52 7.22
N GLY A 363 -0.04 18.26 7.92
CA GLY A 363 -1.40 18.35 7.40
C GLY A 363 -1.96 19.78 7.46
N PRO A 364 -3.27 19.85 7.24
CA PRO A 364 -4.13 18.74 6.80
C PRO A 364 -3.86 18.34 5.34
N SER A 365 -4.53 17.31 4.82
CA SER A 365 -4.70 17.17 3.37
C SER A 365 -5.58 18.31 2.84
N PHE A 366 -5.57 18.56 1.53
CA PHE A 366 -6.33 19.69 0.98
C PHE A 366 -7.84 19.57 1.23
N ASP A 367 -8.37 18.36 1.27
CA ASP A 367 -9.77 18.05 1.60
C ASP A 367 -10.06 18.04 3.11
N GLY A 368 -9.07 18.37 3.95
CA GLY A 368 -9.22 18.62 5.39
C GLY A 368 -9.07 17.42 6.31
N ARG A 369 -8.56 16.28 5.82
CA ARG A 369 -8.28 15.11 6.67
C ARG A 369 -7.04 15.31 7.54
N VAL A 370 -7.04 14.66 8.70
CA VAL A 370 -5.88 14.62 9.59
C VAL A 370 -4.72 13.91 8.91
N LYS A 371 -3.61 14.65 8.72
CA LYS A 371 -2.33 14.14 8.21
C LYS A 371 -1.17 14.87 8.95
N PRO A 372 0.02 14.23 9.08
CA PRO A 372 0.22 12.80 8.91
C PRO A 372 -0.74 12.01 9.79
N ASN A 373 -0.94 10.69 9.54
CA ASN A 373 -1.78 9.89 10.42
C ASN A 373 -1.11 9.74 11.80
N VAL A 374 0.14 9.29 11.82
CA VAL A 374 0.89 9.01 13.05
C VAL A 374 2.34 9.45 12.94
N MET A 375 3.06 9.36 14.06
CA MET A 375 4.46 9.76 14.16
C MET A 375 5.34 8.59 14.62
N ALA A 376 6.58 8.55 14.12
CA ALA A 376 7.62 7.68 14.64
C ALA A 376 8.98 8.41 14.63
N GLN A 377 10.02 7.80 15.20
CA GLN A 377 11.35 8.40 15.17
C GLN A 377 11.87 8.49 13.74
N GLY A 378 12.08 9.73 13.27
CA GLY A 378 12.64 10.03 11.95
C GLY A 378 13.80 11.01 12.03
N ALA A 379 14.23 11.41 13.24
CA ALA A 379 15.45 12.16 13.44
C ALA A 379 16.42 11.37 14.30
N ALA A 380 17.68 11.35 13.87
CA ALA A 380 18.73 10.50 14.42
C ALA A 380 18.28 9.01 14.51
N THR A 381 17.62 8.52 13.46
CA THR A 381 17.23 7.12 13.34
C THR A 381 18.44 6.28 12.98
N ALA A 382 18.68 5.18 13.71
CA ALA A 382 19.77 4.25 13.43
C ALA A 382 19.53 3.51 12.11
N ILE A 383 20.51 3.54 11.23
CA ILE A 383 20.52 2.90 9.91
C ILE A 383 21.88 2.29 9.61
N THR A 384 21.94 1.36 8.64
CA THR A 384 23.22 0.96 8.05
C THR A 384 23.70 1.97 7.02
N ASN A 385 25.01 2.08 6.84
CA ASN A 385 25.61 2.94 5.82
C ASN A 385 26.47 2.14 4.81
N LEU A 386 27.07 2.88 3.86
CA LEU A 386 27.95 2.33 2.81
C LEU A 386 29.17 1.57 3.33
N GLY A 387 29.60 1.81 4.55
CA GLY A 387 30.84 1.26 5.14
C GLY A 387 30.61 0.11 6.12
N ASP A 388 29.48 -0.59 6.04
CA ASP A 388 29.09 -1.65 6.98
C ASP A 388 29.19 -1.20 8.46
N SER A 389 28.70 -0.01 8.73
CA SER A 389 28.61 0.54 10.08
C SER A 389 27.25 1.15 10.34
N ILE A 390 26.87 1.23 11.61
CA ILE A 390 25.66 1.91 12.01
C ILE A 390 25.93 3.41 12.07
N THR A 391 25.05 4.16 11.45
CA THR A 391 25.01 5.62 11.49
C THR A 391 23.61 6.12 11.84
N PHE A 392 23.43 7.42 11.92
CA PHE A 392 22.14 8.03 12.22
C PHE A 392 21.78 8.99 11.10
N SER A 393 20.51 8.95 10.69
CA SER A 393 20.01 9.81 9.62
C SER A 393 18.67 10.44 9.98
N ASN A 394 18.29 11.46 9.20
CA ASN A 394 17.07 12.22 9.37
C ASN A 394 16.17 12.07 8.14
N GLY A 395 14.87 11.95 8.35
CA GLY A 395 13.88 11.87 7.29
C GLY A 395 12.63 11.10 7.73
N THR A 396 11.49 11.49 7.21
CA THR A 396 10.26 10.68 7.28
C THR A 396 10.45 9.35 6.55
N SER A 397 11.42 9.28 5.64
CA SER A 397 11.88 8.05 5.00
C SER A 397 12.34 6.96 5.99
N PHE A 398 12.67 7.34 7.24
CA PHE A 398 13.06 6.40 8.29
C PHE A 398 11.97 6.21 9.34
N SER A 399 11.14 7.20 9.63
CA SER A 399 9.98 7.01 10.52
C SER A 399 8.93 6.08 9.90
N GLY A 400 8.70 6.17 8.60
CA GLY A 400 7.81 5.27 7.85
C GLY A 400 8.16 3.79 8.05
N PRO A 401 9.37 3.34 7.67
CA PRO A 401 9.73 1.93 7.80
C PRO A 401 9.85 1.47 9.26
N VAL A 402 10.25 2.32 10.20
CA VAL A 402 10.20 1.97 11.64
C VAL A 402 8.78 1.59 12.05
N LEU A 403 7.77 2.37 11.64
CA LEU A 403 6.36 2.04 11.88
C LEU A 403 5.91 0.81 11.09
N CYS A 404 6.32 0.69 9.83
CA CYS A 404 5.97 -0.42 8.93
C CYS A 404 6.35 -1.78 9.51
N GLY A 405 7.58 -1.91 10.00
CA GLY A 405 8.04 -3.15 10.62
C GLY A 405 7.31 -3.45 11.93
N MET A 406 7.04 -2.43 12.76
CA MET A 406 6.21 -2.65 13.96
C MET A 406 4.79 -3.08 13.61
N ALA A 407 4.19 -2.53 12.53
CA ALA A 407 2.88 -2.97 12.03
C ALA A 407 2.91 -4.45 11.58
N ALA A 408 4.01 -4.91 10.94
CA ALA A 408 4.19 -6.31 10.58
C ALA A 408 4.27 -7.22 11.83
N SER A 409 4.99 -6.78 12.85
CA SER A 409 5.12 -7.49 14.12
C SER A 409 3.78 -7.58 14.87
N LEU A 410 3.02 -6.49 14.89
CA LEU A 410 1.66 -6.48 15.44
C LEU A 410 0.72 -7.40 14.64
N TRP A 411 0.77 -7.33 13.32
CA TRP A 411 -0.10 -8.15 12.47
C TRP A 411 0.24 -9.63 12.51
N GLN A 412 1.50 -9.99 12.80
CA GLN A 412 1.88 -11.39 13.09
C GLN A 412 1.11 -11.94 14.30
N ALA A 413 0.92 -11.13 15.34
CA ALA A 413 0.18 -11.52 16.55
C ALA A 413 -1.33 -11.74 16.28
N PHE A 414 -1.87 -11.10 15.23
CA PHE A 414 -3.28 -11.16 14.86
C PHE A 414 -3.46 -11.52 13.38
N PRO A 415 -3.13 -12.75 12.96
CA PRO A 415 -3.09 -13.11 11.54
C PRO A 415 -4.46 -13.10 10.84
N THR A 416 -5.55 -13.05 11.58
CA THR A 416 -6.92 -12.95 11.08
C THR A 416 -7.43 -11.51 10.97
N ALA A 417 -6.70 -10.54 11.54
CA ALA A 417 -7.04 -9.13 11.36
C ALA A 417 -6.86 -8.70 9.90
N THR A 418 -7.73 -7.83 9.44
CA THR A 418 -7.58 -7.18 8.13
C THR A 418 -6.52 -6.09 8.17
N ALA A 419 -5.98 -5.70 7.02
CA ALA A 419 -5.06 -4.56 6.91
C ALA A 419 -5.67 -3.28 7.51
N TRP A 420 -6.98 -3.08 7.27
CA TRP A 420 -7.70 -1.92 7.79
C TRP A 420 -7.86 -1.94 9.31
N GLU A 421 -8.12 -3.10 9.92
CA GLU A 421 -8.17 -3.24 11.38
C GLU A 421 -6.82 -2.94 12.03
N VAL A 422 -5.72 -3.39 11.41
CA VAL A 422 -4.35 -3.07 11.86
C VAL A 422 -4.08 -1.57 11.75
N HIS A 423 -4.42 -0.96 10.60
CA HIS A 423 -4.33 0.49 10.39
C HIS A 423 -5.06 1.26 11.48
N GLN A 424 -6.34 0.96 11.69
CA GLN A 424 -7.15 1.64 12.70
C GLN A 424 -6.65 1.43 14.12
N ALA A 425 -6.17 0.23 14.48
CA ALA A 425 -5.64 -0.03 15.80
C ALA A 425 -4.38 0.80 16.08
N ILE A 426 -3.51 0.97 15.08
CA ILE A 426 -2.31 1.81 15.18
C ILE A 426 -2.71 3.28 15.38
N GLU A 427 -3.64 3.82 14.59
CA GLU A 427 -4.11 5.20 14.77
C GLU A 427 -4.77 5.42 16.13
N GLN A 428 -5.69 4.53 16.52
CA GLN A 428 -6.45 4.65 17.77
C GLN A 428 -5.57 4.51 19.01
N SER A 429 -4.44 3.84 18.92
CA SER A 429 -3.46 3.71 20.01
C SER A 429 -2.62 4.97 20.22
N ALA A 430 -2.64 5.91 19.27
CA ALA A 430 -1.77 7.07 19.29
C ALA A 430 -2.16 8.08 20.39
N HIS A 431 -1.18 8.66 21.05
CA HIS A 431 -1.30 9.37 22.32
C HIS A 431 -2.16 10.66 22.29
N VAL A 432 -2.46 11.21 21.10
CA VAL A 432 -3.36 12.37 20.92
C VAL A 432 -4.56 12.03 20.01
N PHE A 433 -4.92 10.77 19.89
CA PHE A 433 -5.99 10.29 19.02
C PHE A 433 -7.31 11.07 19.21
N SER A 434 -7.68 11.39 20.46
CA SER A 434 -8.92 12.11 20.76
C SER A 434 -8.86 13.62 20.47
N ASN A 435 -7.67 14.17 20.17
CA ASN A 435 -7.46 15.58 19.88
C ASN A 435 -6.28 15.76 18.91
N PRO A 436 -6.40 15.28 17.67
CA PRO A 436 -5.34 15.34 16.67
C PRO A 436 -5.05 16.76 16.22
N ASN A 437 -3.88 16.95 15.59
CA ASN A 437 -3.50 18.23 14.99
C ASN A 437 -2.59 18.02 13.76
N ASP A 438 -2.44 19.06 12.95
CA ASP A 438 -1.74 19.01 11.67
C ASP A 438 -0.23 18.71 11.76
N SER A 439 0.37 18.79 12.95
CA SER A 439 1.80 18.54 13.15
C SER A 439 2.11 17.13 13.64
N LEU A 440 1.24 16.57 14.48
CA LEU A 440 1.40 15.26 15.10
C LEU A 440 0.46 14.22 14.50
N GLY A 441 -0.53 14.63 13.72
CA GLY A 441 -1.64 13.75 13.37
C GLY A 441 -2.33 13.25 14.64
N TYR A 442 -2.53 11.95 14.73
CA TYR A 442 -3.03 11.28 15.92
C TYR A 442 -1.92 11.06 16.99
N GLY A 443 -0.66 11.32 16.65
CA GLY A 443 0.47 11.22 17.57
C GLY A 443 1.33 9.97 17.38
N ILE A 444 2.15 9.67 18.38
CA ILE A 444 3.00 8.47 18.41
C ILE A 444 2.13 7.30 18.87
N PRO A 445 2.03 6.21 18.07
CA PRO A 445 1.28 5.02 18.45
C PRO A 445 1.93 4.27 19.62
N ASP A 446 1.09 3.59 20.40
CA ASP A 446 1.49 2.65 21.44
C ASP A 446 1.09 1.23 21.00
N PHE A 447 2.07 0.37 20.71
CA PHE A 447 1.82 -0.94 20.15
C PHE A 447 1.27 -1.96 21.17
N GLU A 448 1.39 -1.74 22.46
CA GLU A 448 0.65 -2.51 23.46
C GLU A 448 -0.84 -2.15 23.45
N ILE A 449 -1.16 -0.85 23.39
CA ILE A 449 -2.56 -0.39 23.24
C ILE A 449 -3.15 -0.88 21.92
N ALA A 450 -2.40 -0.80 20.81
CA ALA A 450 -2.84 -1.32 19.50
C ALA A 450 -3.13 -2.82 19.56
N ARG A 451 -2.30 -3.59 20.27
CA ARG A 451 -2.49 -5.00 20.54
C ARG A 451 -3.80 -5.28 21.30
N ASP A 452 -4.08 -4.50 22.35
CA ASP A 452 -5.32 -4.64 23.14
C ASP A 452 -6.57 -4.29 22.31
N ILE A 453 -6.49 -3.28 21.45
CA ILE A 453 -7.55 -2.91 20.50
C ILE A 453 -7.84 -4.08 19.57
N LEU A 454 -6.82 -4.66 18.93
CA LEU A 454 -6.98 -5.80 18.02
C LEU A 454 -7.48 -7.05 18.77
N ALA A 455 -6.98 -7.34 19.97
CA ALA A 455 -7.45 -8.46 20.77
C ALA A 455 -8.95 -8.34 21.08
N THR A 456 -9.44 -7.14 21.34
CA THR A 456 -10.86 -6.88 21.57
C THR A 456 -11.68 -6.99 20.28
N SER A 457 -11.19 -6.43 19.18
CA SER A 457 -11.87 -6.47 17.87
C SER A 457 -11.99 -7.89 17.32
N VAL A 458 -10.90 -8.66 17.35
CA VAL A 458 -10.88 -10.06 16.90
C VAL A 458 -11.75 -10.95 17.79
N SER A 459 -11.79 -10.70 19.11
CA SER A 459 -12.67 -11.43 20.03
C SER A 459 -14.15 -11.18 19.78
N THR A 460 -14.52 -9.94 19.44
CA THR A 460 -15.89 -9.59 19.05
C THR A 460 -16.26 -10.10 17.66
N THR A 461 -15.33 -10.12 16.72
CA THR A 461 -15.55 -10.67 15.37
C THR A 461 -15.71 -12.19 15.40
N ASN A 462 -15.00 -12.91 16.27
CA ASN A 462 -15.19 -14.35 16.47
C ASN A 462 -16.52 -14.70 17.17
N GLN A 463 -17.16 -13.75 17.87
CA GLN A 463 -18.51 -13.95 18.43
C GLN A 463 -19.62 -13.76 17.39
N TYR A 464 -19.33 -13.03 16.29
CA TYR A 464 -20.30 -12.75 15.24
C TYR A 464 -19.62 -12.97 13.88
N ALA A 465 -19.78 -14.15 13.29
CA ALA A 465 -19.43 -14.38 11.90
C ALA A 465 -20.22 -13.37 11.05
N ARG A 466 -19.54 -12.32 10.57
CA ARG A 466 -20.14 -11.37 9.61
C ARG A 466 -20.18 -12.07 8.24
N ILE A 467 -21.35 -12.49 7.85
CA ILE A 467 -21.58 -13.07 6.53
C ILE A 467 -21.96 -11.91 5.60
N ASN A 468 -21.23 -11.76 4.51
CA ASN A 468 -21.54 -10.73 3.51
C ASN A 468 -22.89 -11.01 2.86
N LEU A 469 -23.77 -10.02 2.92
CA LEU A 469 -25.09 -10.07 2.33
C LEU A 469 -25.01 -9.63 0.86
N THR A 470 -25.31 -10.53 -0.06
CA THR A 470 -25.39 -10.17 -1.48
C THR A 470 -26.68 -9.38 -1.73
N ILE A 471 -26.54 -8.17 -2.28
CA ILE A 471 -27.65 -7.24 -2.52
C ILE A 471 -27.69 -6.87 -4.01
N TYR A 472 -28.85 -7.07 -4.66
CA TYR A 472 -29.02 -6.73 -6.06
C TYR A 472 -30.47 -6.30 -6.39
N PRO A 473 -30.69 -5.42 -7.44
CA PRO A 473 -29.66 -4.68 -8.12
C PRO A 473 -28.96 -3.67 -7.19
N ASN A 474 -27.71 -3.34 -7.48
CA ASN A 474 -26.96 -2.33 -6.72
C ASN A 474 -25.96 -1.65 -7.66
N PRO A 475 -26.17 -0.37 -8.03
CA PRO A 475 -27.17 0.58 -7.50
C PRO A 475 -28.63 0.23 -7.78
N ALA A 476 -29.55 0.75 -6.96
CA ALA A 476 -31.00 0.51 -7.04
C ALA A 476 -31.81 1.79 -6.95
N SER A 477 -32.97 1.83 -7.63
CA SER A 477 -33.90 2.96 -7.58
C SER A 477 -35.00 2.76 -6.53
N ASP A 478 -35.64 1.58 -6.51
CA ASP A 478 -36.85 1.35 -5.74
C ASP A 478 -36.79 0.17 -4.79
N GLU A 479 -36.17 -0.94 -5.20
CA GLU A 479 -36.08 -2.16 -4.39
C GLU A 479 -34.75 -2.87 -4.59
N VAL A 480 -34.33 -3.59 -3.59
CA VAL A 480 -33.22 -4.55 -3.64
C VAL A 480 -33.66 -5.90 -3.09
N ARG A 481 -33.04 -6.93 -3.60
CA ARG A 481 -33.12 -8.29 -3.09
C ARG A 481 -31.82 -8.62 -2.37
N MET A 482 -31.94 -9.26 -1.22
CA MET A 482 -30.83 -9.70 -0.39
C MET A 482 -30.84 -11.22 -0.34
N LEU A 483 -29.76 -11.85 -0.82
CA LEU A 483 -29.61 -13.31 -0.73
C LEU A 483 -29.24 -13.69 0.70
N LEU A 484 -30.04 -14.55 1.31
CA LEU A 484 -29.80 -15.06 2.65
C LEU A 484 -29.12 -16.43 2.59
N PRO A 485 -28.12 -16.69 3.47
CA PRO A 485 -27.59 -18.03 3.63
C PRO A 485 -28.67 -18.99 4.11
N GLN A 486 -28.71 -20.22 3.60
CA GLN A 486 -29.70 -21.24 4.00
C GLN A 486 -29.67 -21.57 5.49
N THR A 487 -28.56 -21.28 6.15
CA THR A 487 -28.38 -21.49 7.61
C THR A 487 -28.98 -20.36 8.45
N PHE A 488 -29.31 -19.20 7.84
CA PHE A 488 -29.78 -18.01 8.55
C PHE A 488 -31.31 -17.96 8.57
N SER A 489 -31.89 -18.30 9.70
CA SER A 489 -33.35 -18.36 9.89
C SER A 489 -33.76 -17.97 11.30
N GLY A 490 -35.05 -17.64 11.48
CA GLY A 490 -35.60 -17.26 12.78
C GLY A 490 -35.86 -15.76 12.91
N PRO A 491 -36.13 -15.27 14.14
CA PRO A 491 -36.34 -13.87 14.42
C PRO A 491 -35.02 -13.08 14.22
N ALA A 492 -35.11 -11.97 13.52
CA ALA A 492 -33.97 -11.11 13.25
C ALA A 492 -34.38 -9.61 13.21
N THR A 493 -33.41 -8.73 13.35
CA THR A 493 -33.57 -7.28 13.21
C THR A 493 -32.86 -6.82 11.95
N LEU A 494 -33.61 -6.24 11.01
CA LEU A 494 -33.08 -5.56 9.83
C LEU A 494 -32.85 -4.09 10.16
N SER A 495 -31.67 -3.57 9.89
CA SER A 495 -31.32 -2.17 10.08
C SER A 495 -30.70 -1.59 8.80
N LEU A 496 -31.00 -0.34 8.50
CA LEU A 496 -30.34 0.46 7.46
C LEU A 496 -29.56 1.57 8.15
N VAL A 497 -28.26 1.67 7.87
CA VAL A 497 -27.35 2.59 8.53
C VAL A 497 -26.75 3.51 7.47
N ASP A 498 -26.77 4.83 7.70
CA ASP A 498 -26.16 5.80 6.80
C ASP A 498 -24.63 5.84 6.94
N VAL A 499 -23.96 6.59 6.06
CA VAL A 499 -22.49 6.75 6.06
C VAL A 499 -21.94 7.41 7.33
N ALA A 500 -22.78 8.07 8.12
CA ALA A 500 -22.42 8.65 9.41
C ALA A 500 -22.62 7.66 10.59
N GLY A 501 -22.98 6.40 10.31
CA GLY A 501 -23.24 5.38 11.32
C GLY A 501 -24.61 5.48 12.03
N ARG A 502 -25.53 6.32 11.53
CA ARG A 502 -26.84 6.48 12.14
C ARG A 502 -27.82 5.45 11.57
N VAL A 503 -28.58 4.77 12.42
CA VAL A 503 -29.68 3.89 12.00
C VAL A 503 -30.81 4.75 11.48
N VAL A 504 -31.07 4.71 10.17
CA VAL A 504 -32.13 5.48 9.50
C VAL A 504 -33.41 4.67 9.33
N TYR A 505 -33.32 3.34 9.41
CA TYR A 505 -34.46 2.43 9.38
C TYR A 505 -34.15 1.18 10.21
N GLN A 506 -35.16 0.67 10.90
CA GLN A 506 -35.05 -0.58 11.65
C GLN A 506 -36.39 -1.32 11.68
N GLN A 507 -36.36 -2.63 11.49
CA GLN A 507 -37.53 -3.48 11.52
C GLN A 507 -37.19 -4.87 12.07
N ASN A 508 -38.04 -5.39 12.96
CA ASN A 508 -37.98 -6.81 13.35
C ASN A 508 -38.64 -7.65 12.24
N ILE A 509 -37.97 -8.68 11.82
CA ILE A 509 -38.40 -9.59 10.75
C ILE A 509 -38.33 -11.04 11.22
N GLN A 510 -39.09 -11.89 10.56
CA GLN A 510 -39.05 -13.34 10.78
C GLN A 510 -38.57 -13.96 9.46
N ILE A 511 -37.44 -14.67 9.50
CA ILE A 511 -36.86 -15.35 8.35
C ILE A 511 -37.22 -16.83 8.42
N GLY A 512 -37.89 -17.35 7.39
CA GLY A 512 -38.24 -18.74 7.25
C GLY A 512 -37.06 -19.60 6.81
N VAL A 513 -37.06 -20.89 7.13
CA VAL A 513 -36.00 -21.85 6.75
C VAL A 513 -35.86 -21.99 5.20
N ALA A 514 -36.89 -21.64 4.46
CA ALA A 514 -36.92 -21.70 2.99
C ALA A 514 -36.79 -20.33 2.30
N ASP A 515 -36.59 -19.26 3.08
CA ASP A 515 -36.48 -17.91 2.51
C ASP A 515 -35.06 -17.70 1.96
N GLU A 516 -34.92 -17.76 0.64
CA GLU A 516 -33.64 -17.52 -0.05
C GLU A 516 -33.41 -16.02 -0.30
N ASN A 517 -34.47 -15.20 -0.28
CA ASN A 517 -34.41 -13.77 -0.62
C ASN A 517 -35.28 -12.93 0.31
N LEU A 518 -34.73 -11.82 0.78
CA LEU A 518 -35.46 -10.76 1.45
C LEU A 518 -35.51 -9.52 0.54
N ILE A 519 -36.70 -8.89 0.41
CA ILE A 519 -36.88 -7.69 -0.41
C ILE A 519 -36.91 -6.47 0.50
N LEU A 520 -36.12 -5.46 0.16
CA LEU A 520 -36.10 -4.17 0.83
C LEU A 520 -36.49 -3.09 -0.18
N THR A 521 -37.59 -2.37 0.08
CA THR A 521 -38.10 -1.32 -0.79
C THR A 521 -37.78 0.07 -0.23
N ARG A 522 -37.27 0.98 -1.06
CA ARG A 522 -36.93 2.35 -0.69
C ARG A 522 -38.12 3.15 -0.14
N ALA A 523 -39.29 2.95 -0.71
CA ALA A 523 -40.53 3.65 -0.30
C ALA A 523 -40.93 3.39 1.15
N LEU A 524 -40.66 2.17 1.68
CA LEU A 524 -40.95 1.81 3.07
C LEU A 524 -39.99 2.47 4.06
N GLN A 525 -38.79 2.81 3.63
CA GLN A 525 -37.72 3.33 4.47
C GLN A 525 -37.62 4.84 4.45
N ARG A 526 -38.25 5.52 3.44
CA ARG A 526 -38.11 6.95 3.22
C ARG A 526 -36.65 7.42 3.10
N SER A 527 -35.77 6.55 2.54
CA SER A 527 -34.34 6.82 2.41
C SER A 527 -34.10 7.83 1.28
N GLU A 528 -33.25 8.81 1.54
CA GLU A 528 -32.73 9.70 0.50
C GLU A 528 -31.74 8.94 -0.41
N PRO A 529 -31.48 9.45 -1.65
CA PRO A 529 -30.40 8.91 -2.47
C PRO A 529 -29.07 8.90 -1.71
N GLY A 530 -28.32 7.81 -1.79
CA GLY A 530 -27.05 7.70 -1.09
C GLY A 530 -26.63 6.27 -0.78
N LEU A 531 -25.44 6.14 -0.21
CA LEU A 531 -24.87 4.86 0.23
C LEU A 531 -25.33 4.52 1.64
N TYR A 532 -25.79 3.28 1.82
CA TYR A 532 -26.22 2.74 3.11
C TYR A 532 -25.64 1.36 3.36
N VAL A 533 -25.51 1.01 4.63
CA VAL A 533 -25.17 -0.34 5.08
C VAL A 533 -26.45 -1.03 5.57
N VAL A 534 -26.79 -2.15 4.95
CA VAL A 534 -27.84 -3.05 5.44
C VAL A 534 -27.24 -4.00 6.44
N GLN A 535 -27.90 -4.17 7.58
CA GLN A 535 -27.51 -5.11 8.63
C GLN A 535 -28.72 -5.97 9.01
N ILE A 536 -28.53 -7.29 9.07
CA ILE A 536 -29.56 -8.22 9.57
C ILE A 536 -28.93 -8.99 10.72
N GLN A 537 -29.46 -8.80 11.94
CA GLN A 537 -28.96 -9.45 13.14
C GLN A 537 -29.96 -10.49 13.64
N SER A 538 -29.52 -11.74 13.76
CA SER A 538 -30.33 -12.81 14.33
C SER A 538 -30.45 -12.67 15.85
N ALA A 539 -31.44 -13.33 16.43
CA ALA A 539 -31.60 -13.39 17.89
C ALA A 539 -30.43 -14.13 18.59
N GLN A 540 -29.68 -14.94 17.86
CA GLN A 540 -28.48 -15.64 18.34
C GLN A 540 -27.22 -14.79 18.24
N GLY A 541 -27.32 -13.56 17.63
CA GLY A 541 -26.22 -12.64 17.49
C GLY A 541 -25.48 -12.74 16.16
N GLU A 542 -25.82 -13.67 15.25
CA GLU A 542 -25.25 -13.71 13.91
C GLU A 542 -25.62 -12.43 13.15
N MET A 543 -24.70 -11.89 12.37
CA MET A 543 -24.91 -10.64 11.63
C MET A 543 -24.57 -10.81 10.15
N LEU A 544 -25.54 -10.50 9.28
CA LEU A 544 -25.33 -10.32 7.85
C LEU A 544 -25.19 -8.83 7.56
N THR A 545 -24.23 -8.45 6.73
CA THR A 545 -24.02 -7.05 6.32
C THR A 545 -23.83 -6.92 4.83
N GLY A 546 -24.37 -5.86 4.24
CA GLY A 546 -24.20 -5.54 2.82
C GLY A 546 -24.35 -4.05 2.59
N LYS A 547 -23.82 -3.54 1.47
CA LYS A 547 -23.95 -2.14 1.08
C LYS A 547 -25.02 -1.98 0.00
N VAL A 548 -25.80 -0.92 0.04
CA VAL A 548 -26.74 -0.56 -1.01
C VAL A 548 -26.58 0.92 -1.37
N LEU A 549 -26.49 1.20 -2.66
CA LEU A 549 -26.52 2.56 -3.20
C LEU A 549 -27.92 2.83 -3.78
N TRP A 550 -28.69 3.71 -3.12
CA TRP A 550 -29.94 4.22 -3.65
C TRP A 550 -29.68 5.40 -4.60
N LEU A 551 -30.26 5.33 -5.82
CA LEU A 551 -30.16 6.37 -6.84
C LEU A 551 -31.22 7.46 -6.65
#